data_943cbc449c4582a8bb4415cd45878fd8
#
_entry.id   943cbc449c4582a8bb4415cd45878fd8
#
_cell.length_a   1.000
_cell.length_b   1.000
_cell.length_c   1.000
_cell.angle_alpha   90.00
_cell.angle_beta   90.00
_cell.angle_gamma   90.00
#
_symmetry.space_group_name_H-M   'P 1'
#
loop_
_entity.id
_entity.type
_entity.pdbx_description
1 polymer ?
#
loop_
_entity_poly.entity_id
_entity_poly.type
_entity_poly.pdbx_seq_one_letter_code
_entity_poly.pdbx_strand_id
1 'polypeptide(L)'
;MGLRALREPTAGYLGIVVNPMSGRDVRRVAARASTSAHHEKQQQVTRLVLAALENGVERIFLAQEPFRINERAVENLPQRDQVEILSFTLTHTARDTETMIDLMWAAGCRTFIVLGGDGTNRIVSRRYPDCALMPLSTGTNNVFPMMIEASLAGAAAGLIASGQLAKQAITNRCKRIHIHAMEHQTPVHDIALIDAVVLHDDSLGSLLPFQGNRLGTLLLTRAEPASVGLSPIGGYLRPSGHLDDFGVLVQCGTPADCRVRVPISPGLWQDVAVQHHEAVPFGSEVSLSGDGILAYDGDRTHNLANLTDCRMIVERDGPWIIQPARVLQYAVKQHILIRTP
;
A
#
# COMPACT_ATOMS: atom_id res chain seq x y z
N MET A 1 25.48 -9.95 -13.26
CA MET A 1 25.55 -8.87 -12.26
C MET A 1 25.47 -9.55 -10.90
N GLY A 2 26.61 -9.59 -10.15
CA GLY A 2 26.71 -10.38 -8.92
C GLY A 2 25.75 -9.88 -7.85
N LEU A 3 25.04 -10.79 -7.22
CA LEU A 3 24.27 -10.56 -6.02
C LEU A 3 25.19 -9.91 -4.98
N ARG A 4 25.00 -8.61 -4.67
CA ARG A 4 25.61 -8.01 -3.49
C ARG A 4 25.15 -8.86 -2.30
N ALA A 5 26.10 -9.37 -1.52
CA ALA A 5 25.78 -10.08 -0.29
C ALA A 5 24.82 -9.24 0.54
N LEU A 6 23.75 -9.86 1.04
CA LEU A 6 22.77 -9.20 1.91
C LEU A 6 23.52 -8.63 3.12
N ARG A 7 23.49 -7.31 3.28
CA ARG A 7 24.02 -6.66 4.48
C ARG A 7 23.08 -6.91 5.66
N GLU A 8 23.66 -7.06 6.82
CA GLU A 8 22.91 -7.06 8.07
C GLU A 8 22.07 -5.79 8.18
N PRO A 9 20.89 -5.84 8.88
CA PRO A 9 20.10 -4.66 9.13
C PRO A 9 20.95 -3.56 9.77
N THR A 10 20.98 -2.38 9.16
CA THR A 10 21.76 -1.25 9.66
C THR A 10 20.80 -0.23 10.26
N ALA A 11 20.93 0.01 11.57
CA ALA A 11 20.24 1.12 12.23
C ALA A 11 20.66 2.44 11.57
N GLY A 12 19.72 3.37 11.44
CA GLY A 12 19.95 4.65 10.78
C GLY A 12 19.79 4.64 9.26
N TYR A 13 19.43 3.50 8.63
CA TYR A 13 19.21 3.43 7.18
C TYR A 13 17.73 3.45 6.83
N LEU A 14 17.34 4.36 5.92
CA LEU A 14 15.97 4.56 5.47
C LEU A 14 15.88 4.48 3.95
N GLY A 15 14.93 3.68 3.43
CA GLY A 15 14.59 3.65 2.01
C GLY A 15 13.37 4.54 1.73
N ILE A 16 13.42 5.35 0.67
CA ILE A 16 12.26 6.11 0.19
C ILE A 16 11.94 5.68 -1.24
N VAL A 17 10.82 4.98 -1.39
CA VAL A 17 10.31 4.48 -2.67
C VAL A 17 9.34 5.50 -3.24
N VAL A 18 9.63 6.03 -4.41
CA VAL A 18 8.78 7.01 -5.10
C VAL A 18 8.24 6.40 -6.38
N ASN A 19 6.93 6.26 -6.48
CA ASN A 19 6.27 5.90 -7.73
C ASN A 19 5.93 7.18 -8.51
N PRO A 20 6.63 7.50 -9.60
CA PRO A 20 6.41 8.73 -10.35
C PRO A 20 5.03 8.78 -11.01
N MET A 21 4.46 7.63 -11.38
CA MET A 21 3.16 7.52 -12.04
C MET A 21 1.98 7.51 -11.07
N SER A 22 2.21 7.26 -9.79
CA SER A 22 1.16 7.29 -8.77
C SER A 22 0.47 8.66 -8.74
N GLY A 23 -0.86 8.67 -8.67
CA GLY A 23 -1.63 9.91 -8.69
C GLY A 23 -1.81 10.54 -10.07
N ARG A 24 -1.43 9.87 -11.16
CA ARG A 24 -1.55 10.36 -12.56
C ARG A 24 -2.23 9.34 -13.49
N ASP A 25 -2.76 8.29 -12.97
CA ASP A 25 -3.35 7.20 -13.72
C ASP A 25 -4.67 7.62 -14.41
N VAL A 26 -5.01 6.99 -15.51
CA VAL A 26 -6.21 7.24 -16.32
C VAL A 26 -7.50 7.06 -15.50
N ARG A 27 -7.50 6.17 -14.50
CA ARG A 27 -8.62 5.98 -13.57
C ARG A 27 -9.04 7.29 -12.89
N ARG A 28 -8.09 8.20 -12.63
CA ARG A 28 -8.37 9.51 -12.02
C ARG A 28 -9.07 10.47 -12.96
N VAL A 29 -8.71 10.44 -14.25
CA VAL A 29 -9.38 11.27 -15.24
C VAL A 29 -10.84 10.85 -15.38
N ALA A 30 -11.09 9.54 -15.45
CA ALA A 30 -12.45 8.98 -15.48
C ALA A 30 -13.24 9.26 -14.19
N ALA A 31 -12.58 9.34 -13.06
CA ALA A 31 -13.16 9.59 -11.73
C ALA A 31 -13.18 11.06 -11.32
N ARG A 32 -12.79 12.02 -12.17
CA ARG A 32 -12.67 13.45 -11.83
C ARG A 32 -11.83 13.73 -10.59
N ALA A 33 -10.85 12.86 -10.31
CA ALA A 33 -9.94 13.02 -9.17
C ALA A 33 -8.77 13.93 -9.53
N SER A 34 -8.24 14.67 -8.56
CA SER A 34 -7.06 15.51 -8.75
C SER A 34 -5.83 14.69 -9.12
N THR A 35 -4.95 15.23 -9.96
CA THR A 35 -3.66 14.62 -10.32
C THR A 35 -2.54 15.22 -9.48
N SER A 36 -1.58 14.40 -9.06
CA SER A 36 -0.38 14.86 -8.37
C SER A 36 0.73 15.22 -9.36
N ALA A 37 1.21 16.45 -9.31
CA ALA A 37 2.30 16.90 -10.18
C ALA A 37 3.66 16.36 -9.71
N HIS A 38 4.62 16.18 -10.65
CA HIS A 38 5.97 15.74 -10.31
C HIS A 38 6.69 16.72 -9.37
N HIS A 39 6.45 18.02 -9.54
CA HIS A 39 7.00 19.05 -8.67
C HIS A 39 6.51 18.92 -7.21
N GLU A 40 5.23 18.61 -7.00
CA GLU A 40 4.70 18.36 -5.66
C GLU A 40 5.37 17.15 -5.00
N LYS A 41 5.57 16.06 -5.76
CA LYS A 41 6.30 14.88 -5.28
C LYS A 41 7.75 15.22 -4.94
N GLN A 42 8.41 15.99 -5.79
CA GLN A 42 9.77 16.49 -5.53
C GLN A 42 9.84 17.21 -4.18
N GLN A 43 8.94 18.17 -3.94
CA GLN A 43 8.87 18.89 -2.66
C GLN A 43 8.53 17.98 -1.48
N GLN A 44 7.66 16.98 -1.67
CA GLN A 44 7.38 15.98 -0.64
C GLN A 44 8.64 15.17 -0.30
N VAL A 45 9.38 14.68 -1.30
CA VAL A 45 10.63 13.93 -1.10
C VAL A 45 11.65 14.79 -0.36
N THR A 46 11.82 16.07 -0.73
CA THR A 46 12.70 17.00 -0.02
C THR A 46 12.36 17.07 1.47
N ARG A 47 11.08 17.27 1.81
CA ARG A 47 10.63 17.34 3.21
C ARG A 47 10.77 16.02 3.96
N LEU A 48 10.51 14.89 3.30
CA LEU A 48 10.75 13.56 3.88
C LEU A 48 12.21 13.36 4.25
N VAL A 49 13.12 13.69 3.32
CA VAL A 49 14.56 13.55 3.53
C VAL A 49 15.04 14.42 4.69
N LEU A 50 14.73 15.72 4.66
CA LEU A 50 15.13 16.65 5.72
C LEU A 50 14.62 16.21 7.10
N ALA A 51 13.34 15.86 7.20
CA ALA A 51 12.74 15.45 8.47
C ALA A 51 13.31 14.11 8.97
N ALA A 52 13.62 13.17 8.11
CA ALA A 52 14.21 11.90 8.51
C ALA A 52 15.65 12.09 9.03
N LEU A 53 16.47 12.90 8.37
CA LEU A 53 17.83 13.23 8.81
C LEU A 53 17.85 13.94 10.16
N GLU A 54 16.95 14.93 10.37
CA GLU A 54 16.79 15.62 11.65
C GLU A 54 16.37 14.70 12.81
N ASN A 55 15.80 13.52 12.49
CA ASN A 55 15.36 12.54 13.47
C ASN A 55 16.28 11.29 13.52
N GLY A 56 17.56 11.48 13.19
CA GLY A 56 18.63 10.53 13.46
C GLY A 56 18.89 9.47 12.38
N VAL A 57 18.33 9.64 11.18
CA VAL A 57 18.72 8.81 10.04
C VAL A 57 20.14 9.20 9.60
N GLU A 58 21.01 8.21 9.46
CA GLU A 58 22.40 8.41 9.03
C GLU A 58 22.53 8.42 7.51
N ARG A 59 21.76 7.57 6.82
CA ARG A 59 21.78 7.45 5.38
C ARG A 59 20.40 7.16 4.80
N ILE A 60 20.04 7.91 3.76
CA ILE A 60 18.82 7.73 3.01
C ILE A 60 19.13 7.15 1.63
N PHE A 61 18.35 6.14 1.25
CA PHE A 61 18.43 5.52 -0.07
C PHE A 61 17.19 5.90 -0.87
N LEU A 62 17.42 6.53 -1.99
CA LEU A 62 16.46 6.80 -3.05
C LEU A 62 16.86 5.96 -4.27
N ALA A 63 16.03 5.90 -5.29
CA ALA A 63 16.37 5.23 -6.52
C ALA A 63 16.17 6.16 -7.73
N GLN A 64 16.94 5.90 -8.78
CA GLN A 64 16.74 6.55 -10.07
C GLN A 64 15.34 6.24 -10.59
N GLU A 65 14.66 7.24 -11.14
CA GLU A 65 13.36 7.08 -11.81
C GLU A 65 13.28 7.99 -13.06
N PRO A 66 12.32 7.74 -14.00
CA PRO A 66 12.35 8.36 -15.33
C PRO A 66 12.25 9.88 -15.36
N PHE A 67 11.67 10.51 -14.33
CA PHE A 67 11.38 11.95 -14.28
C PHE A 67 12.37 12.74 -13.44
N ARG A 68 13.36 12.07 -12.85
CA ARG A 68 14.39 12.67 -12.00
C ARG A 68 13.84 13.44 -10.80
N ILE A 69 12.71 12.96 -10.24
CA ILE A 69 12.07 13.55 -9.06
C ILE A 69 13.03 13.48 -7.87
N ASN A 70 13.62 12.29 -7.67
CA ASN A 70 14.48 11.98 -6.52
C ASN A 70 15.78 12.78 -6.58
N GLU A 71 16.45 12.82 -7.75
CA GLU A 71 17.69 13.58 -7.92
C GLU A 71 17.45 15.07 -7.66
N ARG A 72 16.42 15.65 -8.29
CA ARG A 72 16.08 17.08 -8.12
C ARG A 72 15.65 17.43 -6.70
N ALA A 73 15.01 16.48 -5.98
CA ALA A 73 14.58 16.71 -4.61
C ALA A 73 15.75 16.93 -3.64
N VAL A 74 16.93 16.38 -3.96
CA VAL A 74 18.07 16.36 -3.05
C VAL A 74 19.33 17.09 -3.56
N GLU A 75 19.35 17.54 -4.83
CA GLU A 75 20.55 18.10 -5.45
C GLU A 75 21.14 19.32 -4.71
N ASN A 76 20.30 20.13 -4.07
CA ASN A 76 20.69 21.37 -3.39
C ASN A 76 20.61 21.25 -1.86
N LEU A 77 20.47 20.04 -1.30
CA LEU A 77 20.42 19.87 0.16
C LEU A 77 21.81 19.96 0.77
N PRO A 78 21.97 20.65 1.92
CA PRO A 78 23.24 20.68 2.66
C PRO A 78 23.74 19.28 3.03
N GLN A 79 22.81 18.35 3.32
CA GLN A 79 23.10 16.96 3.70
C GLN A 79 23.09 16.01 2.50
N ARG A 80 23.41 16.48 1.30
CA ARG A 80 23.39 15.67 0.06
C ARG A 80 24.26 14.42 0.13
N ASP A 81 25.36 14.46 0.86
CA ASP A 81 26.29 13.36 1.10
C ASP A 81 25.71 12.20 1.92
N GLN A 82 24.65 12.46 2.69
CA GLN A 82 23.90 11.42 3.43
C GLN A 82 22.81 10.74 2.58
N VAL A 83 22.66 11.14 1.33
CA VAL A 83 21.62 10.57 0.42
C VAL A 83 22.29 9.84 -0.73
N GLU A 84 21.96 8.58 -0.90
CA GLU A 84 22.42 7.73 -2.01
C GLU A 84 21.28 7.54 -3.03
N ILE A 85 21.57 7.80 -4.32
CA ILE A 85 20.67 7.50 -5.43
C ILE A 85 21.12 6.18 -6.06
N LEU A 86 20.35 5.14 -5.88
CA LEU A 86 20.60 3.81 -6.44
C LEU A 86 20.24 3.80 -7.93
N SER A 87 21.15 3.32 -8.75
CA SER A 87 20.97 3.23 -10.20
C SER A 87 20.74 1.80 -10.65
N PHE A 88 19.81 1.63 -11.58
CA PHE A 88 19.50 0.35 -12.23
C PHE A 88 18.89 0.59 -13.61
N THR A 89 18.76 -0.46 -14.43
CA THR A 89 18.13 -0.35 -15.74
C THR A 89 16.62 -0.28 -15.58
N LEU A 90 16.03 0.86 -15.98
CA LEU A 90 14.59 1.08 -15.93
C LEU A 90 13.86 0.24 -16.97
N THR A 91 12.78 -0.41 -16.55
CA THR A 91 11.88 -1.19 -17.42
C THR A 91 10.57 -0.48 -17.70
N HIS A 92 10.27 0.61 -16.95
CA HIS A 92 9.00 1.35 -16.97
C HIS A 92 7.79 0.49 -16.61
N THR A 93 7.99 -0.51 -15.78
CA THR A 93 6.96 -1.43 -15.28
C THR A 93 6.99 -1.51 -13.74
N ALA A 94 6.07 -2.29 -13.17
CA ALA A 94 6.05 -2.59 -11.74
C ALA A 94 7.37 -3.22 -11.23
N ARG A 95 8.15 -3.87 -12.12
CA ARG A 95 9.47 -4.43 -11.81
C ARG A 95 10.48 -3.39 -11.34
N ASP A 96 10.32 -2.13 -11.76
CA ASP A 96 11.20 -1.06 -11.27
C ASP A 96 11.03 -0.85 -9.76
N THR A 97 9.79 -0.92 -9.26
CA THR A 97 9.52 -0.86 -7.82
C THR A 97 10.13 -2.06 -7.08
N GLU A 98 10.02 -3.27 -7.63
CA GLU A 98 10.64 -4.47 -7.05
C GLU A 98 12.17 -4.32 -6.99
N THR A 99 12.77 -3.86 -8.08
CA THR A 99 14.23 -3.64 -8.14
C THR A 99 14.70 -2.58 -7.16
N MET A 100 13.98 -1.45 -7.07
CA MET A 100 14.28 -0.39 -6.10
C MET A 100 14.35 -0.93 -4.67
N ILE A 101 13.31 -1.64 -4.26
CA ILE A 101 13.21 -2.10 -2.88
C ILE A 101 14.22 -3.22 -2.58
N ASP A 102 14.54 -4.07 -3.57
CA ASP A 102 15.58 -5.09 -3.44
C ASP A 102 16.97 -4.46 -3.23
N LEU A 103 17.28 -3.42 -3.98
CA LEU A 103 18.54 -2.69 -3.82
C LEU A 103 18.63 -2.01 -2.46
N MET A 104 17.55 -1.37 -2.00
CA MET A 104 17.50 -0.74 -0.68
C MET A 104 17.59 -1.77 0.44
N TRP A 105 16.92 -2.92 0.31
CA TRP A 105 17.01 -4.01 1.27
C TRP A 105 18.42 -4.59 1.34
N ALA A 106 19.05 -4.80 0.18
CA ALA A 106 20.43 -5.27 0.08
C ALA A 106 21.44 -4.24 0.64
N ALA A 107 21.12 -2.94 0.58
CA ALA A 107 21.91 -1.89 1.22
C ALA A 107 21.79 -1.90 2.76
N GLY A 108 20.79 -2.58 3.34
CA GLY A 108 20.58 -2.69 4.78
C GLY A 108 19.32 -2.00 5.30
N CYS A 109 18.52 -1.37 4.44
CA CYS A 109 17.26 -0.74 4.86
C CYS A 109 16.25 -1.77 5.36
N ARG A 110 15.56 -1.45 6.45
CA ARG A 110 14.45 -2.23 7.02
C ARG A 110 13.24 -1.35 7.33
N THR A 111 13.38 -0.05 7.14
CA THR A 111 12.33 0.96 7.24
C THR A 111 12.18 1.64 5.90
N PHE A 112 10.94 1.77 5.43
CA PHE A 112 10.62 2.34 4.13
C PHE A 112 9.52 3.38 4.23
N ILE A 113 9.68 4.48 3.49
CA ILE A 113 8.59 5.40 3.14
C ILE A 113 8.20 5.09 1.70
N VAL A 114 6.92 4.86 1.44
CA VAL A 114 6.42 4.61 0.09
C VAL A 114 5.49 5.75 -0.32
N LEU A 115 5.98 6.59 -1.23
CA LEU A 115 5.21 7.64 -1.86
C LEU A 115 4.50 7.04 -3.09
N GLY A 116 3.33 6.46 -2.86
CA GLY A 116 2.61 5.68 -3.87
C GLY A 116 1.17 5.33 -3.49
N GLY A 117 0.49 4.59 -4.35
CA GLY A 117 -0.85 4.05 -4.12
C GLY A 117 -0.85 2.63 -3.53
N ASP A 118 -2.05 2.02 -3.48
CA ASP A 118 -2.25 0.67 -2.93
C ASP A 118 -1.37 -0.37 -3.66
N GLY A 119 -1.32 -0.36 -4.99
CA GLY A 119 -0.50 -1.28 -5.78
C GLY A 119 1.02 -1.17 -5.50
N THR A 120 1.56 0.05 -5.28
CA THR A 120 2.97 0.23 -4.92
C THR A 120 3.27 -0.33 -3.53
N ASN A 121 2.38 -0.07 -2.57
CA ASN A 121 2.50 -0.61 -1.21
C ASN A 121 2.35 -2.13 -1.19
N ARG A 122 1.49 -2.70 -2.06
CA ARG A 122 1.33 -4.15 -2.22
C ARG A 122 2.64 -4.82 -2.65
N ILE A 123 3.35 -4.26 -3.63
CA ILE A 123 4.65 -4.79 -4.08
C ILE A 123 5.64 -4.86 -2.91
N VAL A 124 5.77 -3.76 -2.14
CA VAL A 124 6.63 -3.70 -0.96
C VAL A 124 6.23 -4.74 0.09
N SER A 125 4.93 -4.81 0.40
CA SER A 125 4.38 -5.70 1.42
C SER A 125 4.47 -7.18 1.05
N ARG A 126 4.38 -7.51 -0.24
CA ARG A 126 4.59 -8.87 -0.73
C ARG A 126 6.04 -9.30 -0.59
N ARG A 127 6.97 -8.41 -0.94
CA ARG A 127 8.40 -8.73 -1.00
C ARG A 127 9.07 -8.74 0.38
N TYR A 128 8.72 -7.80 1.24
CA TYR A 128 9.34 -7.61 2.55
C TYR A 128 8.30 -7.39 3.66
N PRO A 129 7.57 -8.46 4.04
CA PRO A 129 6.49 -8.35 5.04
C PRO A 129 6.95 -7.96 6.44
N ASP A 130 8.24 -8.07 6.74
CA ASP A 130 8.79 -7.74 8.06
C ASP A 130 9.37 -6.32 8.17
N CYS A 131 9.28 -5.53 7.09
CA CYS A 131 9.75 -4.15 7.13
C CYS A 131 8.85 -3.26 8.01
N ALA A 132 9.38 -2.12 8.44
CA ALA A 132 8.58 -1.00 8.91
C ALA A 132 8.20 -0.14 7.70
N LEU A 133 6.92 0.15 7.53
CA LEU A 133 6.39 0.80 6.34
C LEU A 133 5.62 2.06 6.70
N MET A 134 6.02 3.19 6.13
CA MET A 134 5.30 4.45 6.13
C MET A 134 4.63 4.62 4.77
N PRO A 135 3.35 4.23 4.60
CA PRO A 135 2.64 4.38 3.34
C PRO A 135 2.08 5.79 3.21
N LEU A 136 2.62 6.59 2.28
CA LEU A 136 2.24 7.98 2.04
C LEU A 136 1.47 8.12 0.73
N SER A 137 0.24 8.61 0.81
CA SER A 137 -0.63 8.76 -0.34
C SER A 137 -0.23 9.94 -1.23
N THR A 138 -0.28 9.70 -2.53
CA THR A 138 -0.12 10.74 -3.56
C THR A 138 -1.46 11.19 -4.15
N GLY A 139 -2.58 10.79 -3.55
CA GLY A 139 -3.90 11.15 -4.06
C GLY A 139 -5.07 10.54 -3.28
N THR A 140 -6.28 10.94 -3.66
CA THR A 140 -7.52 10.72 -2.90
C THR A 140 -8.22 9.37 -3.11
N ASN A 141 -7.68 8.50 -3.98
CA ASN A 141 -8.34 7.25 -4.36
C ASN A 141 -7.65 5.99 -3.80
N ASN A 142 -6.94 6.14 -2.70
CA ASN A 142 -6.24 5.05 -2.03
C ASN A 142 -6.84 4.82 -0.63
N VAL A 143 -6.88 3.57 -0.19
CA VAL A 143 -7.36 3.19 1.15
C VAL A 143 -6.20 2.85 2.08
N PHE A 144 -5.15 2.23 1.56
CA PHE A 144 -4.01 1.80 2.38
C PHE A 144 -3.08 2.95 2.79
N PRO A 145 -2.55 3.80 1.87
CA PRO A 145 -1.64 4.86 2.24
C PRO A 145 -2.36 6.05 2.88
N MET A 146 -1.68 6.70 3.80
CA MET A 146 -2.19 7.83 4.57
C MET A 146 -1.93 9.15 3.86
N MET A 147 -2.87 10.09 3.96
CA MET A 147 -2.67 11.48 3.59
C MET A 147 -2.18 12.25 4.81
N ILE A 148 -0.89 12.53 4.87
CA ILE A 148 -0.26 13.28 5.95
C ILE A 148 0.85 14.17 5.38
N GLU A 149 1.21 15.22 6.12
CA GLU A 149 2.30 16.11 5.76
C GLU A 149 3.64 15.35 5.78
N ALA A 150 4.47 15.60 4.74
CA ALA A 150 5.70 14.84 4.47
C ALA A 150 6.74 14.97 5.61
N SER A 151 6.86 16.14 6.26
CA SER A 151 7.80 16.30 7.37
C SER A 151 7.42 15.44 8.57
N LEU A 152 6.12 15.28 8.86
CA LEU A 152 5.66 14.43 9.95
C LEU A 152 5.89 12.93 9.63
N ALA A 153 5.67 12.55 8.38
CA ALA A 153 5.95 11.20 7.90
C ALA A 153 7.44 10.87 7.96
N GLY A 154 8.30 11.80 7.51
CA GLY A 154 9.76 11.68 7.56
C GLY A 154 10.28 11.59 8.99
N ALA A 155 9.78 12.43 9.89
CA ALA A 155 10.16 12.41 11.30
C ALA A 155 9.81 11.07 11.97
N ALA A 156 8.58 10.59 11.79
CA ALA A 156 8.13 9.33 12.37
C ALA A 156 8.92 8.13 11.84
N ALA A 157 9.15 8.08 10.52
CA ALA A 157 9.95 7.03 9.91
C ALA A 157 11.42 7.12 10.34
N GLY A 158 11.96 8.32 10.51
CA GLY A 158 13.32 8.57 11.00
C GLY A 158 13.54 8.03 12.40
N LEU A 159 12.63 8.31 13.34
CA LEU A 159 12.70 7.79 14.72
C LEU A 159 12.71 6.25 14.78
N ILE A 160 11.99 5.59 13.88
CA ILE A 160 12.00 4.12 13.78
C ILE A 160 13.28 3.63 13.09
N ALA A 161 13.68 4.24 11.97
CA ALA A 161 14.86 3.83 11.20
C ALA A 161 16.17 4.00 11.96
N SER A 162 16.28 5.09 12.74
CA SER A 162 17.46 5.36 13.61
C SER A 162 17.56 4.42 14.80
N GLY A 163 16.52 3.63 15.09
CA GLY A 163 16.48 2.76 16.26
C GLY A 163 16.18 3.49 17.58
N GLN A 164 15.89 4.81 17.55
CA GLN A 164 15.49 5.54 18.75
C GLN A 164 14.18 5.02 19.33
N LEU A 165 13.32 4.47 18.46
CA LEU A 165 12.07 3.83 18.85
C LEU A 165 11.96 2.44 18.22
N ALA A 166 11.65 1.44 19.04
CA ALA A 166 11.41 0.08 18.57
C ALA A 166 10.05 -0.03 17.88
N LYS A 167 10.03 -0.45 16.61
CA LYS A 167 8.79 -0.57 15.81
C LYS A 167 7.73 -1.42 16.48
N GLN A 168 8.10 -2.53 17.12
CA GLN A 168 7.19 -3.47 17.77
C GLN A 168 6.40 -2.86 18.94
N ALA A 169 6.96 -1.85 19.59
CA ALA A 169 6.30 -1.18 20.71
C ALA A 169 5.24 -0.17 20.28
N ILE A 170 5.29 0.31 19.03
CA ILE A 170 4.52 1.48 18.60
C ILE A 170 3.67 1.20 17.36
N THR A 171 4.05 0.23 16.53
CA THR A 171 3.39 -0.09 15.27
C THR A 171 2.62 -1.41 15.38
N ASN A 172 1.68 -1.62 14.47
CA ASN A 172 1.00 -2.91 14.32
C ASN A 172 1.28 -3.45 12.91
N ARG A 173 1.30 -4.78 12.79
CA ARG A 173 1.34 -5.41 11.46
C ARG A 173 0.04 -5.14 10.72
N CYS A 174 0.11 -4.89 9.42
CA CYS A 174 -1.11 -4.77 8.63
C CYS A 174 -1.72 -6.13 8.31
N LYS A 175 -3.02 -6.12 8.07
CA LYS A 175 -3.74 -7.24 7.50
C LYS A 175 -3.41 -7.38 6.02
N ARG A 176 -3.42 -8.62 5.51
CA ARG A 176 -3.32 -8.93 4.08
C ARG A 176 -4.33 -10.02 3.74
N ILE A 177 -4.79 -10.04 2.50
CA ILE A 177 -5.46 -11.19 1.92
C ILE A 177 -4.41 -11.98 1.17
N HIS A 178 -4.20 -13.24 1.53
CA HIS A 178 -3.42 -14.18 0.72
C HIS A 178 -4.33 -14.77 -0.34
N ILE A 179 -3.85 -14.80 -1.57
CA ILE A 179 -4.52 -15.39 -2.73
C ILE A 179 -3.71 -16.60 -3.16
N HIS A 180 -4.31 -17.77 -3.08
CA HIS A 180 -3.73 -19.04 -3.48
C HIS A 180 -4.59 -19.64 -4.57
N ALA A 181 -3.98 -20.06 -5.67
CA ALA A 181 -4.65 -20.76 -6.77
C ALA A 181 -3.66 -21.60 -7.57
N MET A 182 -4.17 -22.40 -8.48
CA MET A 182 -3.40 -23.03 -9.53
C MET A 182 -3.84 -22.48 -10.88
N GLU A 183 -2.92 -22.00 -11.70
CA GLU A 183 -3.16 -21.55 -13.07
C GLU A 183 -2.36 -22.43 -14.04
N HIS A 184 -3.03 -23.21 -14.88
CA HIS A 184 -2.36 -24.16 -15.78
C HIS A 184 -1.32 -25.06 -15.07
N GLN A 185 -1.67 -25.62 -13.90
CA GLN A 185 -0.80 -26.41 -13.01
C GLN A 185 0.38 -25.65 -12.38
N THR A 186 0.44 -24.34 -12.53
CA THR A 186 1.45 -23.50 -11.89
C THR A 186 0.84 -22.86 -10.64
N PRO A 187 1.49 -22.96 -9.46
CA PRO A 187 1.02 -22.29 -8.25
C PRO A 187 1.02 -20.76 -8.42
N VAL A 188 -0.10 -20.15 -8.10
CA VAL A 188 -0.26 -18.70 -8.02
C VAL A 188 -0.33 -18.30 -6.55
N HIS A 189 0.58 -17.43 -6.13
CA HIS A 189 0.57 -16.83 -4.79
C HIS A 189 0.70 -15.32 -4.93
N ASP A 190 -0.30 -14.60 -4.50
CA ASP A 190 -0.26 -13.14 -4.44
C ASP A 190 -0.93 -12.65 -3.16
N ILE A 191 -0.92 -11.35 -2.95
CA ILE A 191 -1.55 -10.70 -1.80
C ILE A 191 -2.41 -9.51 -2.24
N ALA A 192 -3.39 -9.18 -1.41
CA ALA A 192 -4.04 -7.87 -1.44
C ALA A 192 -3.89 -7.17 -0.09
N LEU A 193 -3.82 -5.84 -0.09
CA LEU A 193 -3.73 -5.04 1.12
C LEU A 193 -5.10 -4.59 1.63
N ILE A 194 -6.03 -4.32 0.73
CA ILE A 194 -7.35 -3.78 1.07
C ILE A 194 -8.47 -4.71 0.64
N ASP A 195 -8.52 -5.06 -0.63
CA ASP A 195 -9.64 -5.81 -1.19
C ASP A 195 -9.22 -6.84 -2.24
N ALA A 196 -10.00 -7.92 -2.31
CA ALA A 196 -10.00 -8.84 -3.43
C ALA A 196 -11.45 -9.12 -3.83
N VAL A 197 -11.77 -9.01 -5.12
CA VAL A 197 -13.13 -9.08 -5.66
C VAL A 197 -13.22 -9.88 -6.94
N VAL A 198 -14.28 -10.65 -7.09
CA VAL A 198 -14.68 -11.28 -8.35
C VAL A 198 -15.56 -10.30 -9.11
N LEU A 199 -15.24 -10.04 -10.37
CA LEU A 199 -15.97 -9.14 -11.27
C LEU A 199 -16.58 -9.96 -12.40
N HIS A 200 -17.88 -9.82 -12.60
CA HIS A 200 -18.59 -10.38 -13.74
C HIS A 200 -18.58 -9.42 -14.92
N ASP A 201 -18.55 -9.94 -16.16
CA ASP A 201 -18.56 -9.14 -17.40
C ASP A 201 -17.51 -8.03 -17.47
N ASP A 202 -16.31 -8.26 -16.90
CA ASP A 202 -15.18 -7.33 -16.92
C ASP A 202 -14.00 -7.91 -17.72
N SER A 203 -12.91 -7.14 -17.88
CA SER A 203 -11.77 -7.52 -18.71
C SER A 203 -10.46 -7.36 -17.93
N LEU A 204 -9.52 -8.29 -18.18
CA LEU A 204 -8.15 -8.22 -17.65
C LEU A 204 -7.50 -6.87 -18.01
N GLY A 205 -6.80 -6.28 -17.05
CA GLY A 205 -6.06 -5.02 -17.25
C GLY A 205 -6.93 -3.79 -17.47
N SER A 206 -8.27 -3.88 -17.37
CA SER A 206 -9.15 -2.72 -17.47
C SER A 206 -8.83 -1.69 -16.37
N LEU A 207 -8.72 -0.43 -16.78
CA LEU A 207 -8.46 0.71 -15.90
C LEU A 207 -9.72 1.53 -15.58
N LEU A 208 -10.88 1.07 -16.03
CA LEU A 208 -12.16 1.76 -15.75
C LEU A 208 -12.57 1.57 -14.29
N PRO A 209 -13.31 2.53 -13.70
CA PRO A 209 -13.93 2.35 -12.39
C PRO A 209 -14.76 1.08 -12.32
N PHE A 210 -14.81 0.45 -11.16
CA PHE A 210 -15.68 -0.70 -10.93
C PHE A 210 -17.15 -0.34 -11.14
N GLN A 211 -17.93 -1.30 -11.60
CA GLN A 211 -19.37 -1.17 -11.76
C GLN A 211 -20.09 -1.98 -10.67
N GLY A 212 -20.94 -1.33 -9.88
CA GLY A 212 -21.58 -1.95 -8.72
C GLY A 212 -22.42 -3.19 -9.06
N ASN A 213 -23.01 -3.26 -10.25
CA ASN A 213 -23.78 -4.40 -10.75
C ASN A 213 -22.93 -5.57 -11.27
N ARG A 214 -21.62 -5.42 -11.36
CA ARG A 214 -20.68 -6.46 -11.80
C ARG A 214 -19.90 -7.09 -10.65
N LEU A 215 -20.10 -6.61 -9.42
CA LEU A 215 -19.43 -7.14 -8.26
C LEU A 215 -20.04 -8.49 -7.86
N GLY A 216 -19.19 -9.48 -7.64
CA GLY A 216 -19.51 -10.77 -7.06
C GLY A 216 -19.02 -10.89 -5.61
N THR A 217 -18.20 -11.91 -5.33
CA THR A 217 -17.60 -12.10 -4.00
C THR A 217 -16.52 -11.07 -3.74
N LEU A 218 -16.62 -10.32 -2.65
CA LEU A 218 -15.69 -9.30 -2.21
C LEU A 218 -15.17 -9.65 -0.80
N LEU A 219 -13.85 -9.77 -0.65
CA LEU A 219 -13.19 -9.91 0.64
C LEU A 219 -12.37 -8.66 0.94
N LEU A 220 -12.53 -8.13 2.15
CA LEU A 220 -11.90 -6.89 2.61
C LEU A 220 -11.03 -7.14 3.85
N THR A 221 -9.82 -6.59 3.86
CA THR A 221 -9.03 -6.47 5.10
C THR A 221 -9.54 -5.31 5.95
N ARG A 222 -9.97 -4.23 5.28
CA ARG A 222 -10.54 -3.02 5.90
C ARG A 222 -11.88 -2.70 5.23
N ALA A 223 -12.90 -2.57 6.03
CA ALA A 223 -14.24 -2.17 5.65
C ALA A 223 -14.53 -0.81 6.29
N GLU A 224 -14.01 0.26 5.66
CA GLU A 224 -14.00 1.60 6.23
C GLU A 224 -15.11 2.47 5.61
N PRO A 225 -16.10 2.93 6.41
CA PRO A 225 -17.19 3.77 5.90
C PRO A 225 -16.71 5.10 5.29
N ALA A 226 -15.60 5.64 5.82
CA ALA A 226 -15.03 6.93 5.38
C ALA A 226 -13.94 6.74 4.31
N SER A 227 -14.19 5.88 3.32
CA SER A 227 -13.26 5.62 2.22
C SER A 227 -13.97 5.68 0.87
N VAL A 228 -13.21 5.55 -0.22
CA VAL A 228 -13.70 5.51 -1.61
C VAL A 228 -13.24 4.19 -2.24
N GLY A 229 -14.06 3.58 -3.06
CA GLY A 229 -13.78 2.31 -3.71
C GLY A 229 -14.65 1.17 -3.20
N LEU A 230 -14.07 -0.02 -2.99
CA LEU A 230 -14.79 -1.21 -2.55
C LEU A 230 -14.94 -1.28 -1.02
N SER A 231 -14.01 -0.72 -0.27
CA SER A 231 -13.98 -0.75 1.19
C SER A 231 -15.27 -0.23 1.86
N PRO A 232 -15.92 0.87 1.41
CA PRO A 232 -17.17 1.34 2.02
C PRO A 232 -18.36 0.39 1.79
N ILE A 233 -18.32 -0.52 0.83
CA ILE A 233 -19.39 -1.52 0.65
C ILE A 233 -19.50 -2.37 1.92
N GLY A 234 -18.40 -2.94 2.38
CA GLY A 234 -18.38 -3.63 3.66
C GLY A 234 -18.52 -2.68 4.85
N GLY A 235 -17.95 -1.47 4.75
CA GLY A 235 -17.96 -0.48 5.81
C GLY A 235 -19.36 -0.03 6.24
N TYR A 236 -20.31 0.06 5.32
CA TYR A 236 -21.70 0.41 5.64
C TYR A 236 -22.51 -0.76 6.24
N LEU A 237 -22.00 -1.97 6.10
CA LEU A 237 -22.65 -3.20 6.59
C LEU A 237 -22.01 -3.74 7.88
N ARG A 238 -20.69 -3.79 7.89
CA ARG A 238 -19.89 -4.31 9.00
C ARG A 238 -18.53 -3.59 9.02
N PRO A 239 -18.42 -2.45 9.70
CA PRO A 239 -17.16 -1.71 9.78
C PRO A 239 -16.01 -2.55 10.35
N SER A 240 -14.82 -2.44 9.72
CA SER A 240 -13.58 -3.07 10.18
C SER A 240 -12.39 -2.19 9.82
N GLY A 241 -11.68 -1.70 10.83
CA GLY A 241 -10.47 -0.92 10.69
C GLY A 241 -9.20 -1.78 10.68
N HIS A 242 -8.06 -1.12 10.75
CA HIS A 242 -6.75 -1.78 10.74
C HIS A 242 -6.41 -2.55 12.02
N LEU A 243 -7.09 -2.26 13.14
CA LEU A 243 -6.87 -2.92 14.43
C LEU A 243 -7.78 -4.13 14.67
N ASP A 244 -8.89 -4.24 13.96
CA ASP A 244 -9.84 -5.34 14.14
C ASP A 244 -9.27 -6.66 13.62
N ASP A 245 -9.43 -7.75 14.37
CA ASP A 245 -8.83 -9.07 14.12
C ASP A 245 -9.70 -9.96 13.22
N PHE A 246 -10.30 -9.37 12.19
CA PHE A 246 -11.08 -10.08 11.18
C PHE A 246 -11.05 -9.35 9.83
N GLY A 247 -11.40 -10.06 8.77
CA GLY A 247 -11.78 -9.53 7.48
C GLY A 247 -13.29 -9.44 7.31
N VAL A 248 -13.77 -8.82 6.24
CA VAL A 248 -15.19 -8.74 5.91
C VAL A 248 -15.44 -9.33 4.54
N LEU A 249 -16.29 -10.37 4.49
CA LEU A 249 -16.81 -10.94 3.26
C LEU A 249 -18.12 -10.26 2.89
N VAL A 250 -18.29 -9.89 1.63
CA VAL A 250 -19.53 -9.40 1.07
C VAL A 250 -19.81 -10.17 -0.21
N GLN A 251 -20.99 -10.79 -0.31
CA GLN A 251 -21.48 -11.41 -1.52
C GLN A 251 -22.44 -10.45 -2.20
N CYS A 252 -22.08 -9.97 -3.39
CA CYS A 252 -22.86 -9.05 -4.18
C CYS A 252 -23.66 -9.81 -5.25
N GLY A 253 -24.83 -9.28 -5.61
CA GLY A 253 -25.66 -9.87 -6.67
C GLY A 253 -27.15 -9.79 -6.39
N THR A 254 -27.93 -10.43 -7.28
CA THR A 254 -29.40 -10.51 -7.19
C THR A 254 -29.83 -11.98 -7.18
N PRO A 255 -30.87 -12.36 -6.38
CA PRO A 255 -31.68 -11.48 -5.49
C PRO A 255 -30.83 -10.92 -4.34
N ALA A 256 -31.17 -9.75 -3.82
CA ALA A 256 -30.41 -9.03 -2.81
C ALA A 256 -31.23 -8.87 -1.53
N ASP A 257 -30.57 -9.04 -0.37
CA ASP A 257 -31.15 -8.75 0.94
C ASP A 257 -31.20 -7.25 1.23
N CYS A 258 -30.20 -6.52 0.73
CA CYS A 258 -30.14 -5.06 0.84
C CYS A 258 -29.38 -4.42 -0.33
N ARG A 259 -29.42 -3.09 -0.39
CA ARG A 259 -28.60 -2.28 -1.29
C ARG A 259 -27.86 -1.22 -0.51
N VAL A 260 -26.58 -1.01 -0.87
CA VAL A 260 -25.75 0.06 -0.32
C VAL A 260 -25.37 1.03 -1.43
N ARG A 261 -25.49 2.32 -1.17
CA ARG A 261 -25.05 3.37 -2.11
C ARG A 261 -23.72 3.92 -1.68
N VAL A 262 -22.67 3.64 -2.46
CA VAL A 262 -21.29 3.91 -2.09
C VAL A 262 -20.58 4.76 -3.13
N PRO A 263 -19.55 5.55 -2.71
CA PRO A 263 -18.65 6.25 -3.63
C PRO A 263 -17.64 5.25 -4.20
N ILE A 264 -18.00 4.57 -5.30
CA ILE A 264 -17.14 3.56 -5.93
C ILE A 264 -15.86 4.18 -6.54
N SER A 265 -15.88 5.47 -6.78
CA SER A 265 -14.77 6.28 -7.25
C SER A 265 -15.02 7.73 -6.84
N PRO A 266 -14.00 8.62 -6.74
CA PRO A 266 -14.23 10.01 -6.42
C PRO A 266 -15.28 10.67 -7.31
N GLY A 267 -16.35 11.18 -6.71
CA GLY A 267 -17.49 11.80 -7.42
C GLY A 267 -18.45 10.84 -8.12
N LEU A 268 -18.21 9.53 -8.07
CA LEU A 268 -19.04 8.50 -8.71
C LEU A 268 -19.69 7.60 -7.65
N TRP A 269 -20.98 7.78 -7.45
CA TRP A 269 -21.78 6.97 -6.54
C TRP A 269 -22.56 5.90 -7.29
N GLN A 270 -22.58 4.68 -6.77
CA GLN A 270 -23.32 3.56 -7.35
C GLN A 270 -24.03 2.75 -6.26
N ASP A 271 -25.12 2.11 -6.68
CA ASP A 271 -25.85 1.16 -5.84
C ASP A 271 -25.25 -0.24 -6.05
N VAL A 272 -24.94 -0.91 -4.94
CA VAL A 272 -24.48 -2.29 -4.92
C VAL A 272 -25.53 -3.15 -4.24
N ALA A 273 -25.98 -4.18 -4.94
CA ALA A 273 -26.88 -5.20 -4.40
C ALA A 273 -26.09 -6.21 -3.58
N VAL A 274 -26.48 -6.45 -2.34
CA VAL A 274 -25.80 -7.34 -1.39
C VAL A 274 -26.73 -8.48 -0.99
N GLN A 275 -26.25 -9.71 -1.17
CA GLN A 275 -26.95 -10.95 -0.81
C GLN A 275 -26.59 -11.41 0.61
N HIS A 276 -25.31 -11.25 1.00
CA HIS A 276 -24.81 -11.69 2.30
C HIS A 276 -23.58 -10.89 2.70
N HIS A 277 -23.36 -10.75 4.01
CA HIS A 277 -22.12 -10.21 4.56
C HIS A 277 -21.79 -10.81 5.93
N GLU A 278 -20.52 -11.05 6.17
CA GLU A 278 -20.06 -11.61 7.45
C GLU A 278 -18.64 -11.19 7.83
N ALA A 279 -18.30 -11.35 9.11
CA ALA A 279 -16.91 -11.26 9.55
C ALA A 279 -16.18 -12.58 9.26
N VAL A 280 -14.98 -12.47 8.69
CA VAL A 280 -14.12 -13.63 8.39
C VAL A 280 -12.97 -13.64 9.37
N PRO A 281 -12.90 -14.61 10.30
CA PRO A 281 -11.76 -14.75 11.20
C PRO A 281 -10.45 -14.97 10.42
N PHE A 282 -9.31 -14.57 11.01
CA PHE A 282 -8.01 -14.88 10.44
C PHE A 282 -7.82 -16.39 10.25
N GLY A 283 -7.15 -16.78 9.16
CA GLY A 283 -6.93 -18.18 8.79
C GLY A 283 -8.13 -18.87 8.15
N SER A 284 -9.30 -18.23 8.11
CA SER A 284 -10.47 -18.82 7.43
C SER A 284 -10.34 -18.71 5.92
N GLU A 285 -10.58 -19.82 5.22
CA GLU A 285 -10.53 -19.89 3.76
C GLU A 285 -11.86 -19.43 3.13
N VAL A 286 -11.79 -18.50 2.18
CA VAL A 286 -12.89 -18.12 1.31
C VAL A 286 -12.58 -18.69 -0.08
N SER A 287 -13.26 -19.76 -0.45
CA SER A 287 -13.07 -20.41 -1.75
C SER A 287 -13.78 -19.65 -2.87
N LEU A 288 -13.12 -19.54 -4.01
CA LEU A 288 -13.65 -18.92 -5.23
C LEU A 288 -13.76 -19.96 -6.33
N SER A 289 -14.86 -19.90 -7.09
CA SER A 289 -15.08 -20.74 -8.26
C SER A 289 -16.04 -20.06 -9.23
N GLY A 290 -16.08 -20.56 -10.46
CA GLY A 290 -16.95 -20.03 -11.51
C GLY A 290 -16.24 -19.09 -12.47
N ASP A 291 -17.00 -18.18 -13.07
CA ASP A 291 -16.52 -17.27 -14.10
C ASP A 291 -16.35 -15.85 -13.52
N GLY A 292 -15.44 -15.09 -14.13
CA GLY A 292 -15.21 -13.70 -13.80
C GLY A 292 -13.73 -13.34 -13.77
N ILE A 293 -13.48 -12.08 -13.45
CA ILE A 293 -12.12 -11.55 -13.29
C ILE A 293 -11.85 -11.39 -11.79
N LEU A 294 -10.80 -12.01 -11.30
CA LEU A 294 -10.28 -11.77 -9.98
C LEU A 294 -9.43 -10.49 -10.00
N ALA A 295 -9.89 -9.48 -9.26
CA ALA A 295 -9.20 -8.22 -9.08
C ALA A 295 -8.86 -8.01 -7.61
N TYR A 296 -7.72 -7.34 -7.33
CA TYR A 296 -7.31 -6.97 -5.98
C TYR A 296 -6.50 -5.68 -5.98
N ASP A 297 -6.75 -4.86 -4.95
CA ASP A 297 -6.20 -3.50 -4.80
C ASP A 297 -6.34 -2.66 -6.08
N GLY A 298 -7.45 -2.84 -6.79
CA GLY A 298 -7.79 -2.12 -8.02
C GLY A 298 -7.25 -2.74 -9.31
N ASP A 299 -6.38 -3.74 -9.27
CA ASP A 299 -5.81 -4.38 -10.46
C ASP A 299 -6.60 -5.65 -10.84
N ARG A 300 -7.00 -5.77 -12.11
CA ARG A 300 -7.69 -6.94 -12.70
C ARG A 300 -6.66 -7.92 -13.22
N THR A 301 -6.39 -8.96 -12.44
CA THR A 301 -5.16 -9.74 -12.57
C THR A 301 -5.36 -11.10 -13.22
N HIS A 302 -6.43 -11.84 -12.86
CA HIS A 302 -6.64 -13.20 -13.33
C HIS A 302 -8.06 -13.41 -13.86
N ASN A 303 -8.19 -14.26 -14.87
CA ASN A 303 -9.48 -14.83 -15.24
C ASN A 303 -9.75 -16.03 -14.33
N LEU A 304 -10.82 -15.98 -13.54
CA LEU A 304 -11.15 -17.00 -12.55
C LEU A 304 -11.40 -18.36 -13.19
N ALA A 305 -11.92 -18.41 -14.42
CA ALA A 305 -12.12 -19.64 -15.16
C ALA A 305 -10.81 -20.41 -15.46
N ASN A 306 -9.66 -19.72 -15.45
CA ASN A 306 -8.34 -20.35 -15.63
C ASN A 306 -7.71 -20.82 -14.31
N LEU A 307 -8.34 -20.51 -13.17
CA LEU A 307 -7.86 -20.84 -11.85
C LEU A 307 -8.57 -22.07 -11.30
N THR A 308 -7.81 -22.96 -10.68
CA THR A 308 -8.34 -24.05 -9.85
C THR A 308 -7.85 -23.88 -8.42
N ASP A 309 -8.57 -24.45 -7.45
CA ASP A 309 -8.25 -24.37 -6.02
C ASP A 309 -8.03 -22.91 -5.54
N CYS A 310 -8.80 -21.98 -6.13
CA CYS A 310 -8.65 -20.56 -5.79
C CYS A 310 -9.28 -20.27 -4.43
N ARG A 311 -8.48 -19.74 -3.51
CA ARG A 311 -8.90 -19.37 -2.17
C ARG A 311 -8.24 -18.10 -1.69
N MET A 312 -8.95 -17.37 -0.83
CA MET A 312 -8.49 -16.15 -0.18
C MET A 312 -8.49 -16.35 1.33
N ILE A 313 -7.45 -15.86 2.01
CA ILE A 313 -7.29 -15.98 3.47
C ILE A 313 -6.83 -14.62 4.01
N VAL A 314 -7.49 -14.11 5.04
CA VAL A 314 -7.06 -12.88 5.72
C VAL A 314 -6.14 -13.22 6.88
N GLU A 315 -4.97 -12.55 6.93
CA GLU A 315 -3.98 -12.70 8.00
C GLU A 315 -3.43 -11.33 8.43
N ARG A 316 -2.89 -11.25 9.65
CA ARG A 316 -2.17 -10.06 10.18
C ARG A 316 -0.67 -10.28 10.16
N ASP A 317 -0.10 -10.48 9.01
CA ASP A 317 1.30 -10.85 8.81
C ASP A 317 2.08 -9.91 7.87
N GLY A 318 1.46 -8.81 7.45
CA GLY A 318 2.08 -7.79 6.61
C GLY A 318 3.07 -6.89 7.35
N PRO A 319 3.59 -5.83 6.70
CA PRO A 319 4.51 -4.87 7.29
C PRO A 319 4.01 -4.21 8.58
N TRP A 320 4.96 -3.72 9.36
CA TRP A 320 4.72 -2.89 10.54
C TRP A 320 4.40 -1.46 10.11
N ILE A 321 3.14 -1.04 10.26
CA ILE A 321 2.68 0.25 9.74
C ILE A 321 3.04 1.39 10.68
N ILE A 322 3.84 2.31 10.19
CA ILE A 322 4.21 3.54 10.90
C ILE A 322 3.04 4.51 10.84
N GLN A 323 2.49 4.83 11.99
CA GLN A 323 1.44 5.85 12.16
C GLN A 323 2.04 7.09 12.81
N PRO A 324 2.29 8.19 12.07
CA PRO A 324 3.04 9.34 12.58
C PRO A 324 2.50 9.91 13.88
N ALA A 325 1.19 10.07 14.00
CA ALA A 325 0.59 10.58 15.23
C ALA A 325 0.95 9.72 16.46
N ARG A 326 0.86 8.39 16.32
CA ARG A 326 1.19 7.45 17.40
C ARG A 326 2.68 7.45 17.73
N VAL A 327 3.54 7.46 16.70
CA VAL A 327 4.99 7.48 16.86
C VAL A 327 5.44 8.77 17.57
N LEU A 328 4.98 9.92 17.11
CA LEU A 328 5.34 11.22 17.70
C LEU A 328 4.81 11.38 19.12
N GLN A 329 3.58 10.94 19.41
CA GLN A 329 3.04 10.91 20.76
C GLN A 329 3.88 10.04 21.71
N TYR A 330 4.34 8.88 21.21
CA TYR A 330 5.21 8.00 21.99
C TYR A 330 6.59 8.64 22.22
N ALA A 331 7.18 9.27 21.20
CA ALA A 331 8.44 9.98 21.29
C ALA A 331 8.40 11.13 22.33
N VAL A 332 7.28 11.86 22.39
CA VAL A 332 7.05 12.89 23.43
C VAL A 332 7.05 12.27 24.84
N LYS A 333 6.34 11.15 25.03
CA LYS A 333 6.31 10.44 26.32
C LYS A 333 7.67 9.93 26.77
N GLN A 334 8.56 9.62 25.82
CA GLN A 334 9.92 9.20 26.08
C GLN A 334 10.94 10.36 26.14
N HIS A 335 10.48 11.60 26.07
CA HIS A 335 11.30 12.82 26.06
C HIS A 335 12.36 12.89 24.93
N ILE A 336 12.19 12.11 23.85
CA ILE A 336 13.14 12.03 22.73
C ILE A 336 13.18 13.33 21.92
N LEU A 337 12.04 14.03 21.80
CA LEU A 337 11.90 15.25 21.00
C LEU A 337 12.27 16.53 21.78
N ILE A 338 12.67 16.40 23.05
CA ILE A 338 13.05 17.53 23.89
C ILE A 338 14.57 17.62 23.89
N ARG A 339 15.12 18.70 23.36
CA ARG A 339 16.53 19.03 23.46
C ARG A 339 16.71 19.93 24.68
N THR A 340 17.46 19.48 25.67
CA THR A 340 17.93 20.35 26.75
C THR A 340 19.03 21.28 26.22
N PRO A 341 19.04 22.57 26.60
CA PRO A 341 20.04 23.54 26.16
C PRO A 341 21.46 23.13 26.51
#